data_1a31835acc26d6a886b1bfe078742d23
#
_entry.id   1a31835acc26d6a886b1bfe078742d23
#
_cell.length_a   1.000
_cell.length_b   1.000
_cell.length_c   1.000
_cell.angle_alpha   90.00
_cell.angle_beta   90.00
_cell.angle_gamma   90.00
#
_symmetry.space_group_name_H-M   'P 1'
#
loop_
_entity.id
_entity.type
_entity.pdbx_description
1 polymer ?
#
loop_
_entity_poly.entity_id
_entity_poly.type
_entity_poly.pdbx_seq_one_letter_code
_entity_poly.pdbx_strand_id
1 'polypeptide(L)'
;MARATTLPVAQKPLTGNVYIDGILWGGKYYSSSGSSPTKIDYSFWNSTSASFDNDYGNYATTSNTWTPQGKDSLIKALDAWAAVANIQFENVGDDKQSATLGLYNVNNAQLDDTLGIFNPPGEDGQGIGYLNREGLGGSVAGTPGSLAFVVAIHELGHALGLAHPHDNGGGSPIYPGVTSPFGSTGNLGLNQGIYTTMSYNPGFYSQNGNQNELGYGLQSTPMAFDIAAIQYLYGKNNSYKTGNDTYYLPSVNQSGTSYSCIWDAGGIDTINGISAQSDVTINLNDASLNTAQDGAGAGGYVSSAKGIFGGFTIANSVVIENAIGSNFNDRVIGNEFNNNLVGNDGNDTIEGGAGNDTINGGNGNDRLIGNVGNDRLIGGAGNDVIVGNAGNDVFIGGIGADIFAYNTGVAFARADVGQDTISDFNRSQGDNIRLSKSTFTALSSAPGNGLAASDFAIATLDVLGTPLTGEFLNAKIVYNSRNGSLYYNENGRALGFGSGGLFATLSNVPTLAASDFIVQA
;
A
#
# COMPACT_ATOMS: atom_id res chain seq x y z
N MET A 1 14.26 -21.95 -38.07
CA MET A 1 13.73 -23.21 -37.52
C MET A 1 13.05 -22.85 -36.21
N ALA A 2 11.76 -23.14 -36.09
CA ALA A 2 11.05 -22.96 -34.83
C ALA A 2 11.78 -23.75 -33.74
N ARG A 3 12.04 -23.11 -32.61
CA ARG A 3 12.69 -23.71 -31.47
C ARG A 3 11.68 -24.61 -30.76
N ALA A 4 11.98 -25.88 -30.57
CA ALA A 4 11.17 -26.73 -29.71
C ALA A 4 11.42 -26.34 -28.26
N THR A 5 10.46 -25.66 -27.64
CA THR A 5 10.49 -25.47 -26.19
C THR A 5 10.26 -26.81 -25.50
N THR A 6 10.96 -27.03 -24.39
CA THR A 6 10.83 -28.27 -23.63
C THR A 6 9.56 -28.31 -22.78
N LEU A 7 8.97 -27.15 -22.47
CA LEU A 7 7.76 -27.04 -21.69
C LEU A 7 6.50 -26.88 -22.57
N PRO A 8 5.45 -27.65 -22.29
CA PRO A 8 4.15 -27.47 -22.95
C PRO A 8 3.52 -26.14 -22.52
N VAL A 9 2.76 -25.55 -23.45
CA VAL A 9 1.92 -24.38 -23.17
C VAL A 9 0.53 -24.85 -22.77
N ALA A 10 0.04 -24.33 -21.67
CA ALA A 10 -1.33 -24.49 -21.20
C ALA A 10 -2.07 -23.15 -21.30
N GLN A 11 -3.39 -23.18 -21.16
CA GLN A 11 -4.24 -21.99 -21.19
C GLN A 11 -5.27 -22.05 -20.06
N LYS A 12 -5.46 -20.93 -19.36
CA LYS A 12 -6.54 -20.70 -18.42
C LYS A 12 -7.58 -19.75 -19.02
N PRO A 13 -8.87 -19.86 -18.61
CA PRO A 13 -9.87 -18.86 -18.98
C PRO A 13 -9.47 -17.49 -18.41
N LEU A 14 -10.05 -16.41 -18.94
CA LEU A 14 -9.89 -15.09 -18.36
C LEU A 14 -10.58 -15.00 -16.97
N THR A 15 -10.11 -14.11 -16.11
CA THR A 15 -10.54 -13.99 -14.70
C THR A 15 -11.91 -13.32 -14.56
N GLY A 16 -12.30 -12.48 -15.53
CA GLY A 16 -13.43 -11.56 -15.46
C GLY A 16 -13.09 -10.17 -14.90
N ASN A 17 -11.87 -9.98 -14.40
CA ASN A 17 -11.35 -8.67 -14.05
C ASN A 17 -10.59 -8.08 -15.24
N VAL A 18 -11.14 -7.02 -15.86
CA VAL A 18 -10.60 -6.44 -17.09
C VAL A 18 -9.16 -5.92 -16.96
N TYR A 19 -8.73 -5.53 -15.76
CA TYR A 19 -7.36 -5.05 -15.51
C TYR A 19 -6.35 -6.19 -15.31
N ILE A 20 -6.78 -7.34 -14.83
CA ILE A 20 -5.96 -8.56 -14.83
C ILE A 20 -5.97 -9.16 -16.24
N ASP A 21 -7.14 -9.30 -16.83
CA ASP A 21 -7.33 -9.92 -18.13
C ASP A 21 -6.63 -9.16 -19.26
N GLY A 22 -6.58 -7.81 -19.15
CA GLY A 22 -5.94 -6.94 -20.14
C GLY A 22 -4.43 -7.04 -20.20
N ILE A 23 -3.81 -7.67 -19.20
CA ILE A 23 -2.38 -7.98 -19.22
C ILE A 23 -2.08 -9.49 -19.28
N LEU A 24 -3.05 -10.33 -19.56
CA LEU A 24 -2.84 -11.76 -19.83
C LEU A 24 -2.73 -12.01 -21.33
N TRP A 25 -1.70 -12.73 -21.78
CA TRP A 25 -1.59 -13.15 -23.19
C TRP A 25 -2.58 -14.28 -23.51
N GLY A 26 -3.88 -13.96 -23.55
CA GLY A 26 -4.95 -14.93 -23.75
C GLY A 26 -5.00 -16.05 -22.71
N GLY A 27 -4.42 -15.85 -21.54
CA GLY A 27 -4.32 -16.86 -20.48
C GLY A 27 -3.32 -17.99 -20.75
N LYS A 28 -2.44 -17.87 -21.74
CA LYS A 28 -1.41 -18.87 -22.09
C LYS A 28 -0.21 -18.76 -21.14
N TYR A 29 0.35 -19.91 -20.75
CA TYR A 29 1.51 -19.99 -19.84
C TYR A 29 2.27 -21.31 -20.02
N TYR A 30 3.51 -21.39 -19.55
CA TYR A 30 4.27 -22.65 -19.50
C TYR A 30 3.76 -23.55 -18.39
N SER A 31 3.52 -24.82 -18.71
CA SER A 31 3.04 -25.81 -17.75
C SER A 31 4.03 -26.97 -17.63
N SER A 32 4.52 -27.21 -16.41
CA SER A 32 5.22 -28.45 -16.09
C SER A 32 4.21 -29.47 -15.57
N SER A 33 3.93 -30.52 -16.35
CA SER A 33 3.02 -31.58 -15.95
C SER A 33 3.47 -32.23 -14.62
N GLY A 34 2.78 -31.91 -13.53
CA GLY A 34 2.95 -32.57 -12.23
C GLY A 34 4.05 -32.03 -11.32
N SER A 35 4.77 -30.96 -11.66
CA SER A 35 5.74 -30.32 -10.75
C SER A 35 5.22 -28.97 -10.21
N SER A 36 5.37 -28.78 -8.91
CA SER A 36 5.18 -27.49 -8.24
C SER A 36 6.47 -27.21 -7.43
N PRO A 37 7.20 -26.14 -7.67
CA PRO A 37 6.98 -25.03 -8.62
C PRO A 37 7.12 -25.43 -10.10
N THR A 38 6.57 -24.57 -11.00
CA THR A 38 6.83 -24.67 -12.44
C THR A 38 8.29 -24.35 -12.71
N LYS A 39 9.03 -25.32 -13.22
CA LYS A 39 10.45 -25.13 -13.56
C LYS A 39 10.58 -24.64 -14.99
N ILE A 40 11.26 -23.50 -15.15
CA ILE A 40 11.53 -22.86 -16.44
C ILE A 40 13.05 -22.72 -16.60
N ASP A 41 13.61 -23.46 -17.54
CA ASP A 41 15.02 -23.35 -17.83
C ASP A 41 15.32 -22.22 -18.81
N TYR A 42 16.52 -21.59 -18.65
CA TYR A 42 16.94 -20.48 -19.50
C TYR A 42 18.43 -20.59 -19.90
N SER A 43 18.77 -19.92 -20.99
CA SER A 43 20.14 -19.88 -21.55
C SER A 43 20.47 -18.49 -22.07
N PHE A 44 21.67 -18.00 -21.78
CA PHE A 44 22.23 -16.81 -22.40
C PHE A 44 22.90 -17.16 -23.71
N TRP A 45 22.62 -16.38 -24.76
CA TRP A 45 23.22 -16.58 -26.06
C TRP A 45 24.38 -15.60 -26.27
N ASN A 46 25.58 -16.12 -26.51
CA ASN A 46 26.83 -15.36 -26.63
C ASN A 46 27.43 -15.41 -28.05
N SER A 47 26.87 -16.18 -28.96
CA SER A 47 27.46 -16.38 -30.25
C SER A 47 26.51 -16.25 -31.43
N THR A 48 27.17 -16.05 -32.56
CA THR A 48 26.70 -15.71 -33.89
C THR A 48 25.72 -16.71 -34.49
N SER A 49 24.74 -16.15 -35.21
CA SER A 49 23.85 -16.77 -36.17
C SER A 49 22.84 -17.80 -35.65
N ALA A 50 21.79 -17.26 -35.04
CA ALA A 50 20.48 -17.87 -35.19
C ALA A 50 19.69 -17.00 -36.19
N SER A 51 19.43 -17.54 -37.39
CA SER A 51 18.43 -16.94 -38.28
C SER A 51 17.05 -17.31 -37.74
N PHE A 52 16.29 -16.34 -37.27
CA PHE A 52 14.89 -16.56 -36.91
C PHE A 52 14.02 -15.98 -38.01
N ASP A 53 13.09 -16.82 -38.47
CA ASP A 53 11.99 -16.44 -39.32
C ASP A 53 10.85 -16.04 -38.36
N ASN A 54 10.67 -14.76 -38.12
CA ASN A 54 9.50 -14.26 -37.42
C ASN A 54 8.71 -13.32 -38.35
N ASP A 55 7.45 -13.08 -38.05
CA ASP A 55 6.56 -12.23 -38.83
C ASP A 55 7.02 -10.76 -38.94
N TYR A 56 8.10 -10.39 -38.25
CA TYR A 56 8.74 -9.07 -38.30
C TYR A 56 9.91 -8.97 -39.29
N GLY A 57 10.20 -10.02 -40.07
CA GLY A 57 11.23 -10.05 -41.10
C GLY A 57 12.41 -10.96 -40.77
N ASN A 58 13.08 -11.45 -41.82
CA ASN A 58 14.26 -12.32 -41.71
C ASN A 58 15.43 -11.53 -41.12
N TYR A 59 15.54 -11.42 -39.82
CA TYR A 59 16.72 -10.85 -39.16
C TYR A 59 17.70 -11.98 -38.82
N ALA A 60 18.84 -11.97 -39.48
CA ALA A 60 20.02 -12.74 -39.03
C ALA A 60 20.51 -12.08 -37.72
N THR A 61 20.12 -12.59 -36.58
CA THR A 61 20.39 -11.98 -35.30
C THR A 61 21.68 -12.51 -34.74
N THR A 62 22.67 -11.61 -34.59
CA THR A 62 23.91 -11.90 -33.90
C THR A 62 23.80 -11.42 -32.47
N SER A 63 23.79 -12.32 -31.49
CA SER A 63 23.89 -11.93 -30.10
C SER A 63 25.29 -11.44 -29.77
N ASN A 64 25.39 -10.32 -29.05
CA ASN A 64 26.63 -9.90 -28.43
C ASN A 64 26.90 -10.78 -27.20
N THR A 65 28.15 -10.91 -26.82
CA THR A 65 28.55 -11.60 -25.59
C THR A 65 27.96 -10.88 -24.38
N TRP A 66 27.31 -11.63 -23.50
CA TRP A 66 26.82 -11.13 -22.24
C TRP A 66 27.95 -10.82 -21.27
N THR A 67 27.94 -9.62 -20.69
CA THR A 67 28.84 -9.29 -19.58
C THR A 67 28.33 -9.96 -18.30
N PRO A 68 29.21 -10.22 -17.31
CA PRO A 68 28.77 -10.73 -16.01
C PRO A 68 27.70 -9.85 -15.35
N GLN A 69 27.83 -8.52 -15.46
CA GLN A 69 26.86 -7.55 -14.93
C GLN A 69 25.51 -7.62 -15.66
N GLY A 70 25.50 -7.81 -16.97
CA GLY A 70 24.28 -7.99 -17.76
C GLY A 70 23.54 -9.27 -17.38
N LYS A 71 24.28 -10.38 -17.19
CA LYS A 71 23.71 -11.64 -16.70
C LYS A 71 23.12 -11.48 -15.29
N ASP A 72 23.85 -10.85 -14.36
CA ASP A 72 23.40 -10.60 -12.99
C ASP A 72 22.12 -9.75 -12.95
N SER A 73 22.06 -8.71 -13.78
CA SER A 73 20.84 -7.87 -13.91
C SER A 73 19.62 -8.69 -14.32
N LEU A 74 19.77 -9.54 -15.33
CA LEU A 74 18.67 -10.35 -15.84
C LEU A 74 18.28 -11.48 -14.88
N ILE A 75 19.24 -12.06 -14.16
CA ILE A 75 18.97 -13.04 -13.11
C ILE A 75 18.14 -12.38 -11.98
N LYS A 76 18.48 -11.16 -11.56
CA LYS A 76 17.68 -10.42 -10.58
C LYS A 76 16.25 -10.14 -11.06
N ALA A 77 16.07 -9.87 -12.35
CA ALA A 77 14.74 -9.69 -12.92
C ALA A 77 13.94 -11.01 -12.96
N LEU A 78 14.59 -12.16 -13.26
CA LEU A 78 13.99 -13.48 -13.12
C LEU A 78 13.62 -13.79 -11.66
N ASP A 79 14.51 -13.48 -10.72
CA ASP A 79 14.29 -13.67 -9.28
C ASP A 79 13.09 -12.83 -8.78
N ALA A 80 12.89 -11.62 -9.33
CA ALA A 80 11.74 -10.78 -8.99
C ALA A 80 10.41 -11.44 -9.39
N TRP A 81 10.34 -12.14 -10.52
CA TRP A 81 9.17 -12.93 -10.92
C TRP A 81 9.00 -14.21 -10.09
N ALA A 82 10.10 -14.90 -9.80
CA ALA A 82 10.08 -16.10 -8.95
C ALA A 82 9.68 -15.79 -7.50
N ALA A 83 10.00 -14.58 -7.02
CA ALA A 83 9.60 -14.12 -5.68
C ALA A 83 8.08 -14.11 -5.50
N VAL A 84 7.34 -13.68 -6.53
CA VAL A 84 5.88 -13.46 -6.44
C VAL A 84 5.03 -14.64 -6.92
N ALA A 85 5.59 -15.52 -7.77
CA ALA A 85 4.86 -16.63 -8.38
C ALA A 85 5.54 -17.97 -8.11
N ASN A 86 4.81 -19.06 -8.19
CA ASN A 86 5.29 -20.42 -7.97
C ASN A 86 6.09 -20.94 -9.18
N ILE A 87 7.16 -20.24 -9.52
CA ILE A 87 8.08 -20.49 -10.62
C ILE A 87 9.49 -20.69 -10.07
N GLN A 88 10.24 -21.60 -10.67
CA GLN A 88 11.68 -21.78 -10.43
C GLN A 88 12.43 -21.65 -11.74
N PHE A 89 13.37 -20.72 -11.83
CA PHE A 89 14.25 -20.57 -12.99
C PHE A 89 15.52 -21.36 -12.81
N GLU A 90 15.96 -22.03 -13.89
CA GLU A 90 17.18 -22.85 -13.90
C GLU A 90 18.07 -22.47 -15.10
N ASN A 91 19.30 -22.03 -14.80
CA ASN A 91 20.30 -21.76 -15.82
C ASN A 91 20.91 -23.08 -16.33
N VAL A 92 20.66 -23.44 -17.58
CA VAL A 92 21.18 -24.67 -18.19
C VAL A 92 22.50 -24.48 -18.95
N GLY A 93 23.14 -23.34 -18.75
CA GLY A 93 24.38 -22.94 -19.39
C GLY A 93 24.13 -22.09 -20.64
N ASP A 94 25.22 -21.54 -21.19
CA ASP A 94 25.18 -20.65 -22.36
C ASP A 94 24.93 -21.44 -23.65
N ASP A 95 24.35 -20.77 -24.64
CA ASP A 95 24.12 -21.27 -26.01
C ASP A 95 23.33 -22.61 -26.11
N LYS A 96 22.40 -22.86 -25.18
CA LYS A 96 21.58 -24.08 -25.17
C LYS A 96 20.27 -23.87 -25.94
N GLN A 97 20.19 -24.49 -27.14
CA GLN A 97 19.00 -24.41 -28.01
C GLN A 97 17.76 -25.06 -27.40
N SER A 98 17.93 -26.00 -26.49
CA SER A 98 16.81 -26.72 -25.83
C SER A 98 16.20 -25.98 -24.65
N ALA A 99 16.82 -24.88 -24.17
CA ALA A 99 16.28 -24.12 -23.05
C ALA A 99 14.92 -23.49 -23.38
N THR A 100 13.99 -23.42 -22.45
CA THR A 100 12.67 -22.82 -22.63
C THR A 100 12.79 -21.33 -22.96
N LEU A 101 13.63 -20.60 -22.22
CA LEU A 101 13.92 -19.19 -22.50
C LEU A 101 15.31 -19.02 -23.09
N GLY A 102 15.41 -18.32 -24.21
CA GLY A 102 16.65 -17.94 -24.88
C GLY A 102 16.82 -16.43 -24.86
N LEU A 103 17.91 -15.94 -24.28
CA LEU A 103 18.15 -14.54 -23.98
C LEU A 103 19.26 -14.00 -24.85
N TYR A 104 18.92 -13.05 -25.72
CA TYR A 104 19.82 -12.45 -26.72
C TYR A 104 20.10 -11.00 -26.37
N ASN A 105 21.38 -10.59 -26.51
CA ASN A 105 21.87 -9.23 -26.35
C ASN A 105 22.17 -8.66 -27.73
N VAL A 106 21.36 -7.75 -28.24
CA VAL A 106 21.40 -7.28 -29.64
C VAL A 106 21.62 -5.77 -29.75
N ASN A 107 21.81 -5.26 -30.96
CA ASN A 107 22.02 -3.85 -31.27
C ASN A 107 20.80 -3.26 -32.00
N ASN A 108 20.68 -1.92 -32.07
CA ASN A 108 19.60 -1.18 -32.73
C ASN A 108 19.29 -1.64 -34.16
N ALA A 109 20.32 -1.88 -34.97
CA ALA A 109 20.17 -2.33 -36.36
C ALA A 109 19.37 -3.64 -36.51
N GLN A 110 19.09 -4.33 -35.40
CA GLN A 110 18.38 -5.59 -35.36
C GLN A 110 16.93 -5.45 -34.80
N LEU A 111 16.63 -4.39 -34.06
CA LEU A 111 15.34 -4.16 -33.40
C LEU A 111 14.68 -2.83 -33.73
N ASP A 112 15.19 -2.06 -34.67
CA ASP A 112 14.62 -0.79 -35.15
C ASP A 112 14.23 0.15 -33.98
N ASP A 113 15.18 0.45 -33.09
CA ASP A 113 15.07 1.26 -31.88
C ASP A 113 14.14 0.69 -30.76
N THR A 114 13.55 -0.49 -30.93
CA THR A 114 12.81 -1.15 -29.86
C THR A 114 13.75 -1.59 -28.74
N LEU A 115 13.39 -1.35 -27.48
CA LEU A 115 14.26 -1.61 -26.32
C LEU A 115 14.39 -3.10 -25.97
N GLY A 116 13.32 -3.86 -26.22
CA GLY A 116 13.29 -5.30 -26.03
C GLY A 116 12.12 -5.92 -26.78
N ILE A 117 12.15 -7.21 -26.98
CA ILE A 117 11.04 -8.02 -27.49
C ILE A 117 11.14 -9.41 -26.86
N PHE A 118 10.03 -9.97 -26.39
CA PHE A 118 9.95 -11.35 -25.96
C PHE A 118 8.71 -12.03 -26.54
N ASN A 119 8.90 -13.19 -27.16
CA ASN A 119 7.80 -13.97 -27.74
C ASN A 119 7.07 -14.76 -26.63
N PRO A 120 5.77 -14.47 -26.40
CA PRO A 120 5.00 -15.12 -25.34
C PRO A 120 4.75 -16.62 -25.58
N PRO A 121 4.30 -17.36 -24.56
CA PRO A 121 3.91 -18.76 -24.71
C PRO A 121 2.80 -18.95 -25.75
N GLY A 122 2.97 -19.91 -26.64
CA GLY A 122 2.00 -20.25 -27.69
C GLY A 122 2.08 -19.44 -28.96
N GLU A 123 3.06 -18.54 -29.08
CA GLU A 123 3.37 -17.81 -30.30
C GLU A 123 4.57 -18.43 -31.03
N ASP A 124 4.71 -18.11 -32.33
CA ASP A 124 5.89 -18.54 -33.09
C ASP A 124 7.16 -17.93 -32.47
N GLY A 125 8.18 -18.75 -32.31
CA GLY A 125 9.41 -18.34 -31.62
C GLY A 125 9.25 -18.14 -30.10
N GLN A 126 8.21 -18.67 -29.49
CA GLN A 126 7.97 -18.58 -28.04
C GLN A 126 9.25 -18.82 -27.22
N GLY A 127 9.42 -18.07 -26.14
CA GLY A 127 10.56 -18.18 -25.24
C GLY A 127 11.85 -17.56 -25.77
N ILE A 128 11.83 -16.84 -26.89
CA ILE A 128 12.97 -16.11 -27.39
C ILE A 128 12.83 -14.63 -27.03
N GLY A 129 13.82 -14.10 -26.35
CA GLY A 129 13.89 -12.71 -25.92
C GLY A 129 15.13 -11.99 -26.42
N TYR A 130 14.93 -10.76 -26.88
CA TYR A 130 15.96 -9.85 -27.35
C TYR A 130 15.97 -8.60 -26.48
N LEU A 131 17.15 -8.20 -26.00
CA LEU A 131 17.36 -6.92 -25.32
C LEU A 131 18.31 -6.05 -26.13
N ASN A 132 17.89 -4.84 -26.46
CA ASN A 132 18.61 -3.91 -27.30
C ASN A 132 19.63 -3.12 -26.48
N ARG A 133 20.89 -3.54 -26.53
CA ARG A 133 21.98 -2.90 -25.81
C ARG A 133 22.13 -1.41 -26.13
N GLU A 134 22.00 -1.02 -27.39
CA GLU A 134 22.22 0.38 -27.82
C GLU A 134 21.05 1.26 -27.38
N GLY A 135 19.79 0.80 -27.54
CA GLY A 135 18.61 1.48 -27.03
C GLY A 135 18.60 1.65 -25.52
N LEU A 136 19.28 0.74 -24.80
CA LEU A 136 19.45 0.79 -23.34
C LEU A 136 20.72 1.56 -22.89
N GLY A 137 21.28 2.44 -23.75
CA GLY A 137 22.41 3.28 -23.38
C GLY A 137 23.77 2.57 -23.44
N GLY A 138 23.91 1.52 -24.26
CA GLY A 138 25.15 0.78 -24.48
C GLY A 138 25.33 -0.43 -23.55
N SER A 139 24.39 -0.71 -22.64
CA SER A 139 24.47 -1.85 -21.74
C SER A 139 23.08 -2.40 -21.40
N VAL A 140 22.96 -3.71 -21.35
CA VAL A 140 21.80 -4.42 -20.78
C VAL A 140 21.96 -4.66 -19.26
N ALA A 141 23.05 -4.16 -18.66
CA ALA A 141 23.30 -4.24 -17.23
C ALA A 141 22.58 -3.10 -16.52
N GLY A 142 21.43 -3.39 -15.93
CA GLY A 142 20.62 -2.45 -15.15
C GLY A 142 20.70 -2.72 -13.65
N THR A 143 20.67 -1.66 -12.84
CA THR A 143 20.37 -1.76 -11.42
C THR A 143 18.86 -1.65 -11.21
N PRO A 144 18.26 -2.22 -10.15
CA PRO A 144 16.86 -2.01 -9.82
C PRO A 144 16.47 -0.52 -9.90
N GLY A 145 15.34 -0.21 -10.54
CA GLY A 145 14.88 1.16 -10.77
C GLY A 145 15.49 1.88 -12.00
N SER A 146 16.44 1.28 -12.72
CA SER A 146 16.94 1.81 -14.00
C SER A 146 16.09 1.36 -15.20
N LEU A 147 16.21 2.10 -16.33
CA LEU A 147 15.51 1.73 -17.56
C LEU A 147 15.84 0.31 -18.05
N ALA A 148 17.12 -0.05 -18.06
CA ALA A 148 17.53 -1.39 -18.50
C ALA A 148 16.94 -2.50 -17.61
N PHE A 149 16.78 -2.25 -16.30
CA PHE A 149 16.20 -3.22 -15.37
C PHE A 149 14.68 -3.35 -15.56
N VAL A 150 13.96 -2.23 -15.68
CA VAL A 150 12.50 -2.29 -15.87
C VAL A 150 12.14 -2.90 -17.22
N VAL A 151 12.92 -2.64 -18.27
CA VAL A 151 12.74 -3.32 -19.57
C VAL A 151 12.96 -4.83 -19.42
N ALA A 152 13.97 -5.26 -18.68
CA ALA A 152 14.19 -6.69 -18.42
C ALA A 152 12.99 -7.35 -17.69
N ILE A 153 12.42 -6.69 -16.68
CA ILE A 153 11.20 -7.17 -15.99
C ILE A 153 10.02 -7.22 -16.97
N HIS A 154 9.81 -6.17 -17.74
CA HIS A 154 8.74 -6.07 -18.75
C HIS A 154 8.82 -7.21 -19.78
N GLU A 155 9.96 -7.38 -20.40
CA GLU A 155 10.17 -8.42 -21.42
C GLU A 155 10.00 -9.83 -20.84
N LEU A 156 10.47 -10.07 -19.62
CA LEU A 156 10.23 -11.32 -18.92
C LEU A 156 8.75 -11.52 -18.57
N GLY A 157 7.99 -10.46 -18.37
CA GLY A 157 6.53 -10.52 -18.27
C GLY A 157 5.89 -11.15 -19.52
N HIS A 158 6.30 -10.69 -20.70
CA HIS A 158 5.88 -11.33 -21.97
C HIS A 158 6.31 -12.79 -22.06
N ALA A 159 7.56 -13.06 -21.70
CA ALA A 159 8.07 -14.43 -21.64
C ALA A 159 7.18 -15.38 -20.83
N LEU A 160 6.55 -14.87 -19.79
CA LEU A 160 5.73 -15.62 -18.85
C LEU A 160 4.24 -15.62 -19.20
N GLY A 161 3.81 -14.91 -20.25
CA GLY A 161 2.44 -14.88 -20.73
C GLY A 161 1.66 -13.61 -20.38
N LEU A 162 2.35 -12.49 -20.17
CA LEU A 162 1.70 -11.18 -20.00
C LEU A 162 1.65 -10.40 -21.32
N ALA A 163 0.68 -9.49 -21.43
CA ALA A 163 0.41 -8.60 -22.57
C ALA A 163 0.47 -7.13 -22.11
N HIS A 164 0.42 -6.20 -23.05
CA HIS A 164 0.32 -4.77 -22.73
C HIS A 164 -1.13 -4.36 -22.42
N PRO A 165 -1.35 -3.42 -21.51
CA PRO A 165 -2.69 -2.90 -21.22
C PRO A 165 -3.28 -2.03 -22.35
N HIS A 166 -2.51 -1.69 -23.37
CA HIS A 166 -2.91 -0.80 -24.47
C HIS A 166 -3.15 -1.53 -25.81
N ASP A 167 -2.87 -2.83 -25.89
CA ASP A 167 -3.13 -3.62 -27.08
C ASP A 167 -4.00 -4.87 -26.75
N ASN A 168 -4.33 -5.66 -27.76
CA ASN A 168 -5.13 -6.87 -27.61
C ASN A 168 -4.28 -8.14 -27.79
N GLY A 169 -3.04 -8.11 -27.38
CA GLY A 169 -2.10 -9.22 -27.49
C GLY A 169 -2.66 -10.53 -26.93
N GLY A 170 -2.56 -11.62 -27.73
CA GLY A 170 -3.14 -12.92 -27.38
C GLY A 170 -4.68 -12.94 -27.30
N GLY A 171 -5.38 -11.87 -27.70
CA GLY A 171 -6.83 -11.73 -27.57
C GLY A 171 -7.29 -11.13 -26.21
N SER A 172 -6.40 -10.49 -25.48
CA SER A 172 -6.71 -9.82 -24.20
C SER A 172 -7.51 -8.54 -24.41
N PRO A 173 -8.37 -8.13 -23.46
CA PRO A 173 -9.08 -6.85 -23.56
C PRO A 173 -8.10 -5.70 -23.28
N ILE A 174 -8.27 -4.58 -23.97
CA ILE A 174 -7.57 -3.32 -23.66
C ILE A 174 -8.13 -2.72 -22.37
N TYR A 175 -7.29 -2.10 -21.53
CA TYR A 175 -7.75 -1.40 -20.32
C TYR A 175 -8.79 -0.32 -20.68
N PRO A 176 -9.87 -0.18 -19.88
CA PRO A 176 -10.92 0.77 -20.13
C PRO A 176 -10.42 2.20 -20.29
N GLY A 177 -10.73 2.83 -21.44
CA GLY A 177 -10.34 4.21 -21.76
C GLY A 177 -8.90 4.38 -22.21
N VAL A 178 -8.13 3.31 -22.36
CA VAL A 178 -6.79 3.36 -22.99
C VAL A 178 -6.95 3.41 -24.52
N THR A 179 -6.33 4.39 -25.16
CA THR A 179 -6.46 4.67 -26.60
C THR A 179 -5.14 4.71 -27.36
N SER A 180 -4.02 4.71 -26.64
CA SER A 180 -2.66 4.71 -27.20
C SER A 180 -1.66 4.10 -26.23
N PRO A 181 -0.51 3.61 -26.73
CA PRO A 181 0.56 3.06 -25.89
C PRO A 181 1.14 4.07 -24.89
N PHE A 182 1.31 5.32 -25.34
CA PHE A 182 1.91 6.39 -24.56
C PHE A 182 0.89 7.51 -24.28
N GLY A 183 0.95 8.09 -23.08
CA GLY A 183 0.12 9.22 -22.66
C GLY A 183 -1.34 8.89 -22.35
N SER A 184 -1.80 7.66 -22.59
CA SER A 184 -3.17 7.21 -22.30
C SER A 184 -3.18 6.32 -21.07
N THR A 185 -3.56 6.90 -19.91
CA THR A 185 -3.56 6.16 -18.63
C THR A 185 -4.88 5.44 -18.33
N GLY A 186 -5.89 5.59 -19.19
CA GLY A 186 -7.21 4.97 -19.05
C GLY A 186 -8.14 5.70 -18.07
N ASN A 187 -9.37 5.20 -17.93
CA ASN A 187 -10.44 5.86 -17.16
C ASN A 187 -10.11 6.06 -15.68
N LEU A 188 -9.32 5.17 -15.08
CA LEU A 188 -8.93 5.21 -13.67
C LEU A 188 -7.43 5.53 -13.48
N GLY A 189 -6.71 5.83 -14.55
CA GLY A 189 -5.27 6.08 -14.48
C GLY A 189 -4.42 4.85 -14.21
N LEU A 190 -4.93 3.63 -14.40
CA LEU A 190 -4.25 2.38 -14.03
C LEU A 190 -3.28 1.84 -15.09
N ASN A 191 -3.28 2.40 -16.32
CA ASN A 191 -2.25 2.10 -17.33
C ASN A 191 -0.98 2.92 -17.04
N GLN A 192 -0.30 2.59 -15.97
CA GLN A 192 0.94 3.23 -15.52
C GLN A 192 1.88 2.21 -14.86
N GLY A 193 3.17 2.41 -15.00
CA GLY A 193 4.22 1.54 -14.49
C GLY A 193 4.12 1.24 -12.98
N ILE A 194 3.58 2.16 -12.18
CA ILE A 194 3.39 1.96 -10.74
C ILE A 194 2.34 0.88 -10.40
N TYR A 195 1.49 0.49 -11.35
CA TYR A 195 0.45 -0.51 -11.18
C TYR A 195 0.70 -1.78 -11.99
N THR A 196 1.37 -1.65 -13.14
CA THR A 196 1.77 -2.77 -14.00
C THR A 196 3.04 -2.41 -14.78
N THR A 197 4.05 -3.25 -14.70
CA THR A 197 5.29 -3.10 -15.50
C THR A 197 5.05 -3.26 -16.99
N MET A 198 3.89 -3.82 -17.39
CA MET A 198 3.52 -3.98 -18.80
C MET A 198 3.04 -2.67 -19.46
N SER A 199 2.89 -1.58 -18.70
CA SER A 199 2.55 -0.26 -19.22
C SER A 199 3.76 0.49 -19.75
N TYR A 200 3.59 1.23 -20.86
CA TYR A 200 4.60 2.16 -21.39
C TYR A 200 4.52 3.56 -20.75
N ASN A 201 3.56 3.79 -19.84
CA ASN A 201 3.43 5.05 -19.13
C ASN A 201 4.16 4.95 -17.77
N PRO A 202 5.18 5.76 -17.53
CA PRO A 202 6.09 5.56 -16.40
C PRO A 202 5.53 5.86 -14.99
N GLY A 203 4.26 6.22 -14.84
CA GLY A 203 3.65 6.45 -13.54
C GLY A 203 3.99 7.81 -12.94
N PHE A 204 4.21 7.96 -11.64
CA PHE A 204 4.42 9.22 -10.89
C PHE A 204 5.43 10.20 -11.49
N TYR A 205 5.99 9.87 -12.57
CA TYR A 205 7.12 10.44 -13.24
C TYR A 205 6.83 11.63 -14.16
N SER A 206 5.62 11.81 -14.66
CA SER A 206 5.29 12.89 -15.60
C SER A 206 5.44 14.29 -15.01
N GLN A 207 5.59 14.40 -13.69
CA GLN A 207 5.68 15.69 -12.99
C GLN A 207 7.10 16.24 -12.81
N ASN A 208 8.17 15.43 -13.04
CA ASN A 208 9.52 15.81 -12.61
C ASN A 208 10.65 15.68 -13.66
N GLY A 209 10.36 15.62 -14.96
CA GLY A 209 11.38 15.70 -16.01
C GLY A 209 11.77 14.39 -16.69
N ASN A 210 12.75 14.43 -17.59
CA ASN A 210 13.17 13.32 -18.43
C ASN A 210 13.98 12.30 -17.63
N GLN A 211 13.42 11.15 -17.39
CA GLN A 211 13.91 10.15 -16.42
C GLN A 211 14.73 9.04 -17.02
N ASN A 212 14.72 8.92 -18.34
CA ASN A 212 15.58 7.98 -19.05
C ASN A 212 17.07 8.25 -18.78
N GLU A 213 17.41 9.41 -18.23
CA GLU A 213 18.77 9.83 -17.92
C GLU A 213 19.18 9.57 -16.45
N LEU A 214 18.24 9.32 -15.53
CA LEU A 214 18.57 9.31 -14.09
C LEU A 214 19.11 7.97 -13.57
N GLY A 215 18.88 6.86 -14.27
CA GLY A 215 19.35 5.54 -13.85
C GLY A 215 18.72 4.99 -12.56
N TYR A 216 17.62 5.61 -12.07
CA TYR A 216 16.86 5.19 -10.88
C TYR A 216 15.40 5.66 -10.96
N GLY A 217 14.58 5.11 -10.08
CA GLY A 217 13.23 5.58 -9.82
C GLY A 217 12.15 4.93 -10.68
N LEU A 218 12.46 3.95 -11.51
CA LEU A 218 11.51 3.10 -12.18
C LEU A 218 11.18 1.87 -11.31
N GLN A 219 10.38 0.96 -11.81
CA GLN A 219 9.98 -0.25 -11.09
C GLN A 219 11.17 -1.22 -10.96
N SER A 220 11.23 -1.93 -9.83
CA SER A 220 12.23 -2.97 -9.59
C SER A 220 11.63 -4.35 -9.31
N THR A 221 10.30 -4.44 -9.29
CA THR A 221 9.55 -5.69 -9.16
C THR A 221 8.38 -5.69 -10.13
N PRO A 222 7.75 -6.84 -10.42
CA PRO A 222 6.38 -6.87 -10.91
C PRO A 222 5.49 -6.05 -9.98
N MET A 223 4.49 -5.34 -10.52
CA MET A 223 3.59 -4.49 -9.76
C MET A 223 2.25 -5.20 -9.49
N ALA A 224 1.32 -4.56 -8.79
CA ALA A 224 0.15 -5.22 -8.22
C ALA A 224 -0.69 -6.04 -9.23
N PHE A 225 -0.97 -5.48 -10.41
CA PHE A 225 -1.70 -6.22 -11.44
C PHE A 225 -0.86 -7.32 -12.08
N ASP A 226 0.44 -7.09 -12.26
CA ASP A 226 1.36 -8.12 -12.78
C ASP A 226 1.42 -9.31 -11.82
N ILE A 227 1.54 -9.04 -10.51
CA ILE A 227 1.56 -10.07 -9.47
C ILE A 227 0.25 -10.87 -9.49
N ALA A 228 -0.90 -10.19 -9.55
CA ALA A 228 -2.19 -10.86 -9.64
C ALA A 228 -2.30 -11.75 -10.90
N ALA A 229 -1.89 -11.23 -12.05
CA ALA A 229 -1.92 -11.96 -13.33
C ALA A 229 -0.98 -13.17 -13.34
N ILE A 230 0.26 -13.00 -12.89
CA ILE A 230 1.24 -14.08 -12.89
C ILE A 230 0.89 -15.17 -11.86
N GLN A 231 0.35 -14.78 -10.71
CA GLN A 231 -0.15 -15.72 -9.70
C GLN A 231 -1.40 -16.46 -10.18
N TYR A 232 -2.24 -15.82 -10.98
CA TYR A 232 -3.34 -16.51 -11.65
C TYR A 232 -2.82 -17.61 -12.58
N LEU A 233 -1.76 -17.34 -13.34
CA LEU A 233 -1.18 -18.32 -14.28
C LEU A 233 -0.45 -19.46 -13.56
N TYR A 234 0.45 -19.15 -12.63
CA TYR A 234 1.42 -20.10 -12.05
C TYR A 234 1.16 -20.46 -10.59
N GLY A 235 0.27 -19.76 -9.90
CA GLY A 235 0.08 -19.84 -8.44
C GLY A 235 0.99 -18.90 -7.66
N LYS A 236 0.64 -18.69 -6.39
CA LYS A 236 1.39 -17.82 -5.47
C LYS A 236 2.67 -18.50 -4.98
N ASN A 237 3.75 -17.75 -4.80
CA ASN A 237 4.92 -18.21 -4.03
C ASN A 237 4.66 -18.00 -2.53
N ASN A 238 4.11 -19.01 -1.87
CA ASN A 238 3.78 -18.96 -0.43
C ASN A 238 4.99 -19.26 0.48
N SER A 239 6.18 -19.38 -0.08
CA SER A 239 7.42 -19.62 0.69
C SER A 239 8.36 -18.40 0.71
N TYR A 240 8.00 -17.32 0.02
CA TYR A 240 8.81 -16.12 -0.04
C TYR A 240 8.47 -15.19 1.12
N LYS A 241 9.47 -14.82 1.92
CA LYS A 241 9.32 -13.92 3.07
C LYS A 241 8.16 -14.33 3.99
N THR A 242 8.38 -15.34 4.80
CA THR A 242 7.40 -15.88 5.75
C THR A 242 7.73 -15.52 7.20
N GLY A 243 8.77 -14.73 7.40
CA GLY A 243 9.24 -14.25 8.70
C GLY A 243 8.84 -12.79 8.89
N ASN A 244 9.26 -12.21 10.01
CA ASN A 244 9.04 -10.80 10.29
C ASN A 244 10.04 -9.95 9.50
N ASP A 245 9.57 -9.32 8.43
CA ASP A 245 10.40 -8.55 7.50
C ASP A 245 10.27 -7.04 7.74
N THR A 246 11.32 -6.29 7.40
CA THR A 246 11.27 -4.82 7.46
C THR A 246 11.62 -4.22 6.10
N TYR A 247 10.72 -3.39 5.59
CA TYR A 247 10.82 -2.68 4.32
C TYR A 247 11.17 -1.21 4.58
N TYR A 248 12.44 -0.85 4.37
CA TYR A 248 12.90 0.52 4.58
C TYR A 248 12.58 1.40 3.38
N LEU A 249 11.90 2.53 3.63
CA LEU A 249 11.67 3.54 2.58
C LEU A 249 13.00 4.12 2.10
N PRO A 250 13.17 4.29 0.77
CA PRO A 250 14.35 4.97 0.23
C PRO A 250 14.45 6.40 0.78
N SER A 251 15.67 6.81 1.18
CA SER A 251 15.93 8.13 1.78
C SER A 251 16.67 9.10 0.86
N VAL A 252 17.17 8.61 -0.28
CA VAL A 252 17.93 9.40 -1.25
C VAL A 252 17.62 8.94 -2.67
N ASN A 253 17.73 9.86 -3.63
CA ASN A 253 17.64 9.57 -5.05
C ASN A 253 19.02 9.18 -5.59
N GLN A 254 19.21 7.90 -5.85
CA GLN A 254 20.48 7.33 -6.35
C GLN A 254 20.24 6.03 -7.11
N SER A 255 21.29 5.51 -7.75
CA SER A 255 21.23 4.19 -8.39
C SER A 255 20.73 3.13 -7.40
N GLY A 256 19.69 2.40 -7.78
CA GLY A 256 19.00 1.42 -6.94
C GLY A 256 17.73 1.94 -6.26
N THR A 257 17.50 3.27 -6.20
CA THR A 257 16.23 3.82 -5.75
C THR A 257 15.15 3.46 -6.76
N SER A 258 14.06 2.87 -6.30
CA SER A 258 13.02 2.29 -7.16
C SER A 258 11.66 2.23 -6.48
N TYR A 259 10.62 2.04 -7.27
CA TYR A 259 9.32 1.58 -6.78
C TYR A 259 9.24 0.05 -6.82
N SER A 260 8.72 -0.55 -5.76
CA SER A 260 8.51 -1.99 -5.64
C SER A 260 7.11 -2.29 -5.15
N CYS A 261 6.55 -3.41 -5.57
CA CYS A 261 5.35 -3.97 -4.98
C CYS A 261 5.75 -5.07 -4.00
N ILE A 262 5.38 -4.92 -2.74
CA ILE A 262 5.68 -5.91 -1.71
C ILE A 262 4.82 -7.16 -1.96
N TRP A 263 5.47 -8.31 -2.15
CA TRP A 263 4.91 -9.62 -1.99
C TRP A 263 5.54 -10.24 -0.75
N ASP A 264 4.71 -10.57 0.22
CA ASP A 264 5.10 -11.20 1.47
C ASP A 264 4.11 -12.34 1.76
N ALA A 265 4.61 -13.50 2.14
CA ALA A 265 3.77 -14.68 2.34
C ALA A 265 3.37 -14.88 3.81
N GLY A 266 3.76 -13.98 4.69
CA GLY A 266 3.33 -13.94 6.08
C GLY A 266 4.47 -13.66 7.06
N GLY A 267 4.10 -13.20 8.21
CA GLY A 267 4.97 -12.73 9.27
C GLY A 267 4.24 -11.68 10.08
N ILE A 268 5.00 -10.87 10.79
CA ILE A 268 4.58 -9.57 11.34
C ILE A 268 5.56 -8.55 10.77
N ASP A 269 5.11 -7.78 9.81
CA ASP A 269 5.97 -7.04 8.90
C ASP A 269 5.88 -5.53 9.13
N THR A 270 6.91 -4.81 8.72
CA THR A 270 7.02 -3.38 9.01
C THR A 270 7.44 -2.58 7.77
N ILE A 271 6.72 -1.50 7.44
CA ILE A 271 7.26 -0.43 6.58
C ILE A 271 7.90 0.63 7.48
N ASN A 272 9.17 0.94 7.22
CA ASN A 272 9.98 1.78 8.09
C ASN A 272 10.56 2.99 7.33
N GLY A 273 10.15 4.19 7.77
CA GLY A 273 10.58 5.49 7.24
C GLY A 273 11.63 6.22 8.07
N ILE A 274 12.16 5.63 9.16
CA ILE A 274 13.02 6.31 10.13
C ILE A 274 14.27 6.97 9.52
N SER A 275 14.78 6.44 8.43
CA SER A 275 15.95 6.98 7.73
C SER A 275 15.65 8.10 6.74
N ALA A 276 14.37 8.41 6.50
CA ALA A 276 13.98 9.47 5.59
C ALA A 276 14.48 10.84 6.07
N GLN A 277 14.76 11.73 5.12
CA GLN A 277 15.24 13.09 5.39
C GLN A 277 14.14 14.14 5.15
N SER A 278 12.91 13.69 5.05
CA SER A 278 11.70 14.51 4.85
C SER A 278 10.47 13.71 5.27
N ASP A 279 9.32 14.38 5.28
CA ASP A 279 8.03 13.80 5.57
C ASP A 279 7.82 12.50 4.77
N VAL A 280 7.24 11.47 5.41
CA VAL A 280 6.84 10.25 4.72
C VAL A 280 5.33 10.10 4.67
N THR A 281 4.87 9.40 3.64
CA THR A 281 3.51 8.83 3.61
C THR A 281 3.66 7.32 3.62
N ILE A 282 3.05 6.66 4.61
CA ILE A 282 2.97 5.21 4.68
C ILE A 282 1.50 4.81 4.67
N ASN A 283 1.13 3.89 3.79
CA ASN A 283 -0.22 3.33 3.72
C ASN A 283 -0.09 1.81 3.68
N LEU A 284 -0.67 1.14 4.68
CA LEU A 284 -0.58 -0.31 4.86
C LEU A 284 -1.68 -1.08 4.11
N ASN A 285 -2.59 -0.38 3.42
CA ASN A 285 -3.62 -1.04 2.63
C ASN A 285 -3.01 -1.69 1.38
N ASP A 286 -3.38 -2.93 1.14
CA ASP A 286 -3.00 -3.67 -0.06
C ASP A 286 -3.73 -3.20 -1.33
N ALA A 287 -3.31 -3.69 -2.48
CA ALA A 287 -4.02 -3.50 -3.74
C ALA A 287 -5.27 -4.37 -3.75
N SER A 288 -6.45 -3.79 -3.58
CA SER A 288 -7.71 -4.54 -3.51
C SER A 288 -8.07 -5.23 -4.83
N LEU A 289 -7.54 -4.76 -5.97
CA LEU A 289 -7.88 -5.15 -7.35
C LEU A 289 -9.37 -4.95 -7.71
N ASN A 290 -10.14 -4.31 -6.82
CA ASN A 290 -11.58 -4.06 -6.98
C ASN A 290 -11.84 -2.62 -7.43
N THR A 291 -11.73 -2.37 -8.73
CA THR A 291 -11.90 -1.04 -9.31
C THR A 291 -13.32 -0.47 -9.19
N ALA A 292 -14.33 -1.30 -8.99
CA ALA A 292 -15.70 -0.85 -8.78
C ALA A 292 -15.89 -0.22 -7.38
N GLN A 293 -15.12 -0.67 -6.40
CA GLN A 293 -15.14 -0.17 -5.03
C GLN A 293 -14.10 0.93 -4.80
N ASP A 294 -12.86 0.71 -5.23
CA ASP A 294 -11.71 1.53 -4.84
C ASP A 294 -11.17 2.42 -5.97
N GLY A 295 -11.76 2.33 -7.17
CA GLY A 295 -11.33 3.16 -8.29
C GLY A 295 -9.84 2.99 -8.60
N ALA A 296 -9.07 4.08 -8.59
CA ALA A 296 -7.62 4.06 -8.79
C ALA A 296 -6.86 3.37 -7.64
N GLY A 297 -7.41 3.35 -6.43
CA GLY A 297 -6.83 2.67 -5.26
C GLY A 297 -6.74 1.15 -5.42
N ALA A 298 -7.51 0.57 -6.36
CA ALA A 298 -7.44 -0.86 -6.65
C ALA A 298 -6.05 -1.37 -7.07
N GLY A 299 -5.19 -0.51 -7.61
CA GLY A 299 -3.80 -0.82 -7.94
C GLY A 299 -2.81 -0.70 -6.77
N GLY A 300 -3.30 -0.34 -5.58
CA GLY A 300 -2.51 -0.11 -4.38
C GLY A 300 -2.14 1.34 -4.15
N TYR A 301 -1.68 1.61 -2.94
CA TYR A 301 -1.26 2.93 -2.48
C TYR A 301 0.25 2.99 -2.33
N VAL A 302 0.88 4.13 -2.67
CA VAL A 302 2.33 4.27 -2.58
C VAL A 302 2.74 4.79 -1.21
N SER A 303 3.59 4.03 -0.54
CA SER A 303 4.35 4.48 0.63
C SER A 303 5.71 5.02 0.19
N SER A 304 6.03 6.28 0.51
CA SER A 304 7.27 6.95 0.06
C SER A 304 7.66 8.13 0.93
N ALA A 305 8.92 8.54 0.82
CA ALA A 305 9.41 9.80 1.37
C ALA A 305 9.25 10.94 0.34
N LYS A 306 8.90 12.12 0.80
CA LYS A 306 8.65 13.30 -0.04
C LYS A 306 9.91 13.69 -0.84
N GLY A 307 9.76 13.81 -2.16
CA GLY A 307 10.85 14.16 -3.07
C GLY A 307 11.77 12.98 -3.43
N ILE A 308 11.48 11.78 -2.95
CA ILE A 308 12.20 10.56 -3.31
C ILE A 308 11.44 9.79 -4.39
N PHE A 309 12.16 9.37 -5.44
CA PHE A 309 11.62 8.61 -6.57
C PHE A 309 11.74 7.11 -6.31
N GLY A 310 11.04 6.65 -5.30
CA GLY A 310 11.01 5.26 -4.88
C GLY A 310 10.08 5.06 -3.69
N GLY A 311 9.71 3.82 -3.45
CA GLY A 311 8.81 3.46 -2.38
C GLY A 311 8.16 2.11 -2.61
N PHE A 312 7.08 1.87 -1.88
CA PHE A 312 6.39 0.58 -1.91
C PHE A 312 4.91 0.74 -2.20
N THR A 313 4.36 -0.17 -3.00
CA THR A 313 2.96 -0.59 -2.96
C THR A 313 2.88 -1.97 -2.33
N ILE A 314 1.70 -2.42 -1.95
CA ILE A 314 1.48 -3.73 -1.32
C ILE A 314 0.60 -4.55 -2.26
N ALA A 315 1.03 -5.77 -2.58
CA ALA A 315 0.28 -6.66 -3.46
C ALA A 315 -1.00 -7.16 -2.79
N ASN A 316 -1.98 -7.54 -3.61
CA ASN A 316 -3.26 -8.05 -3.12
C ASN A 316 -3.11 -9.24 -2.16
N SER A 317 -3.82 -9.19 -1.06
CA SER A 317 -3.82 -10.21 0.01
C SER A 317 -2.51 -10.30 0.80
N VAL A 318 -1.62 -9.33 0.70
CA VAL A 318 -0.47 -9.18 1.59
C VAL A 318 -0.87 -8.30 2.76
N VAL A 319 -0.53 -8.69 3.97
CA VAL A 319 -0.77 -7.94 5.20
C VAL A 319 0.56 -7.42 5.72
N ILE A 320 0.63 -6.14 5.99
CA ILE A 320 1.72 -5.49 6.72
C ILE A 320 1.11 -4.86 7.97
N GLU A 321 1.61 -5.25 9.14
CA GLU A 321 0.98 -4.88 10.42
C GLU A 321 1.55 -3.60 11.02
N ASN A 322 2.81 -3.25 10.72
CA ASN A 322 3.49 -2.17 11.40
C ASN A 322 3.94 -1.06 10.44
N ALA A 323 3.90 0.17 10.96
CA ALA A 323 4.51 1.30 10.29
C ALA A 323 5.32 2.14 11.29
N ILE A 324 6.49 2.60 10.85
CA ILE A 324 7.33 3.54 11.59
C ILE A 324 7.58 4.73 10.67
N GLY A 325 7.16 5.90 11.10
CA GLY A 325 7.39 7.18 10.43
C GLY A 325 8.85 7.62 10.45
N SER A 326 9.08 8.84 10.04
CA SER A 326 10.37 9.52 10.07
C SER A 326 10.55 10.35 11.34
N ASN A 327 11.42 11.38 11.30
CA ASN A 327 11.47 12.43 12.31
C ASN A 327 10.93 13.77 11.76
N PHE A 328 9.98 13.70 10.84
CA PHE A 328 9.31 14.84 10.19
C PHE A 328 7.80 14.65 10.25
N ASN A 329 7.04 15.59 9.67
CA ASN A 329 5.58 15.55 9.74
C ASN A 329 5.01 14.49 8.78
N ASP A 330 4.64 13.35 9.30
CA ASP A 330 4.29 12.18 8.55
C ASP A 330 2.77 11.95 8.41
N ARG A 331 2.39 11.19 7.41
CA ARG A 331 1.07 10.61 7.29
C ARG A 331 1.16 9.09 7.28
N VAL A 332 0.59 8.44 8.29
CA VAL A 332 0.56 6.99 8.42
C VAL A 332 -0.89 6.51 8.41
N ILE A 333 -1.19 5.53 7.57
CA ILE A 333 -2.52 4.93 7.42
C ILE A 333 -2.37 3.43 7.60
N GLY A 334 -3.05 2.89 8.60
CA GLY A 334 -3.17 1.45 8.84
C GLY A 334 -4.14 0.77 7.87
N ASN A 335 -4.50 -0.46 8.17
CA ASN A 335 -5.37 -1.28 7.35
C ASN A 335 -6.56 -1.88 8.15
N GLU A 336 -7.06 -3.04 7.75
CA GLU A 336 -8.18 -3.70 8.44
C GLU A 336 -7.75 -4.66 9.57
N PHE A 337 -6.45 -4.77 9.86
CA PHE A 337 -5.87 -5.65 10.86
C PHE A 337 -5.34 -4.85 12.05
N ASN A 338 -4.99 -5.54 13.15
CA ASN A 338 -4.38 -4.89 14.30
C ASN A 338 -3.00 -4.35 13.95
N ASN A 339 -2.83 -3.04 13.95
CA ASN A 339 -1.61 -2.37 13.57
C ASN A 339 -0.82 -1.82 14.78
N ASN A 340 0.49 -1.71 14.62
CA ASN A 340 1.35 -0.93 15.51
C ASN A 340 1.99 0.21 14.71
N LEU A 341 1.53 1.44 14.96
CA LEU A 341 1.87 2.63 14.19
C LEU A 341 2.62 3.64 15.05
N VAL A 342 3.76 4.12 14.58
CA VAL A 342 4.63 5.05 15.32
C VAL A 342 4.97 6.25 14.43
N GLY A 343 4.73 7.49 14.90
CA GLY A 343 5.08 8.74 14.23
C GLY A 343 6.56 9.08 14.40
N ASN A 344 7.08 9.09 15.61
CA ASN A 344 8.37 9.57 16.14
C ASN A 344 8.39 11.08 16.42
N ASP A 345 9.32 11.85 15.79
CA ASP A 345 9.34 13.31 15.91
C ASP A 345 8.56 13.92 14.73
N GLY A 346 7.88 15.01 14.96
CA GLY A 346 7.12 15.71 13.92
C GLY A 346 5.68 15.95 14.32
N ASN A 347 4.91 16.67 13.50
CA ASN A 347 3.47 16.79 13.72
C ASN A 347 2.77 15.80 12.80
N ASP A 348 2.46 14.63 13.33
CA ASP A 348 2.04 13.50 12.55
C ASP A 348 0.51 13.38 12.43
N THR A 349 0.06 12.73 11.37
CA THR A 349 -1.33 12.30 11.22
C THR A 349 -1.35 10.80 11.04
N ILE A 350 -1.90 10.10 12.03
CA ILE A 350 -1.92 8.65 12.07
C ILE A 350 -3.35 8.15 12.17
N GLU A 351 -3.75 7.27 11.27
CA GLU A 351 -5.06 6.63 11.20
C GLU A 351 -4.90 5.10 11.34
N GLY A 352 -5.52 4.48 12.36
CA GLY A 352 -5.41 3.03 12.62
C GLY A 352 -6.09 2.19 11.54
N GLY A 353 -7.36 2.43 11.33
CA GLY A 353 -8.17 1.69 10.38
C GLY A 353 -9.23 0.84 11.05
N ALA A 354 -9.27 -0.43 10.74
CA ALA A 354 -10.06 -1.37 11.53
C ALA A 354 -9.11 -2.32 12.28
N GLY A 355 -9.61 -2.98 13.32
CA GLY A 355 -8.75 -3.80 14.19
C GLY A 355 -8.48 -3.11 15.53
N ASN A 356 -7.74 -3.78 16.41
CA ASN A 356 -7.35 -3.18 17.69
C ASN A 356 -5.91 -2.65 17.54
N ASP A 357 -5.79 -1.34 17.35
CA ASP A 357 -4.55 -0.70 16.97
C ASP A 357 -3.77 -0.16 18.18
N THR A 358 -2.46 -0.10 18.05
CA THR A 358 -1.60 0.66 18.95
C THR A 358 -0.95 1.80 18.17
N ILE A 359 -1.30 3.03 18.51
CA ILE A 359 -0.84 4.25 17.84
C ILE A 359 -0.04 5.07 18.83
N ASN A 360 1.16 5.47 18.43
CA ASN A 360 2.03 6.36 19.19
C ASN A 360 2.46 7.55 18.31
N GLY A 361 2.01 8.76 18.63
CA GLY A 361 2.41 9.99 17.95
C GLY A 361 3.89 10.24 18.11
N GLY A 362 4.34 10.45 19.32
CA GLY A 362 5.75 10.66 19.65
C GLY A 362 6.03 12.07 20.18
N ASN A 363 6.92 12.80 19.54
CA ASN A 363 7.17 14.20 19.88
C ASN A 363 6.59 15.11 18.80
N GLY A 364 5.77 16.05 19.17
CA GLY A 364 5.15 17.01 18.24
C GLY A 364 3.66 17.13 18.49
N ASN A 365 2.96 17.92 17.69
CA ASN A 365 1.52 18.08 17.87
C ASN A 365 0.80 17.12 16.90
N ASP A 366 0.42 15.98 17.41
CA ASP A 366 -0.05 14.86 16.60
C ASP A 366 -1.57 14.81 16.48
N ARG A 367 -2.04 14.20 15.42
CA ARG A 367 -3.43 13.82 15.22
C ARG A 367 -3.55 12.32 15.09
N LEU A 368 -4.12 11.67 16.11
CA LEU A 368 -4.29 10.23 16.20
C LEU A 368 -5.77 9.87 16.05
N ILE A 369 -6.07 8.89 15.19
CA ILE A 369 -7.42 8.41 14.91
C ILE A 369 -7.40 6.89 14.96
N GLY A 370 -8.15 6.27 15.91
CA GLY A 370 -8.28 4.81 16.00
C GLY A 370 -9.13 4.24 14.88
N ASN A 371 -10.31 4.77 14.68
CA ASN A 371 -11.42 4.36 13.83
C ASN A 371 -12.21 3.18 14.42
N VAL A 372 -12.10 1.95 13.91
CA VAL A 372 -12.95 0.82 14.32
C VAL A 372 -12.13 -0.22 15.07
N GLY A 373 -12.44 -0.41 16.36
CA GLY A 373 -11.74 -1.38 17.21
C GLY A 373 -11.52 -0.87 18.60
N ASN A 374 -10.90 -1.66 19.46
CA ASN A 374 -10.52 -1.20 20.79
C ASN A 374 -9.05 -0.77 20.74
N ASP A 375 -8.84 0.52 20.56
CA ASP A 375 -7.54 1.08 20.20
C ASP A 375 -6.79 1.63 21.42
N ARG A 376 -5.48 1.66 21.35
CA ARG A 376 -4.61 2.32 22.28
C ARG A 376 -3.89 3.47 21.60
N LEU A 377 -4.25 4.71 21.92
CA LEU A 377 -3.70 5.93 21.32
C LEU A 377 -2.86 6.67 22.36
N ILE A 378 -1.62 6.97 22.01
CA ILE A 378 -0.62 7.65 22.83
C ILE A 378 -0.18 8.89 22.07
N GLY A 379 -0.53 10.09 22.54
CA GLY A 379 -0.08 11.35 21.96
C GLY A 379 1.44 11.49 22.10
N GLY A 380 1.91 11.62 23.30
CA GLY A 380 3.33 11.71 23.60
C GLY A 380 3.76 13.04 24.18
N ALA A 381 4.57 13.80 23.46
CA ALA A 381 4.97 15.12 23.89
C ALA A 381 4.54 16.16 22.85
N GLY A 382 3.73 17.12 23.25
CA GLY A 382 3.16 18.16 22.39
C GLY A 382 1.67 18.34 22.66
N ASN A 383 0.99 19.11 21.83
CA ASN A 383 -0.43 19.32 22.00
C ASN A 383 -1.20 18.45 21.00
N ASP A 384 -1.67 17.31 21.46
CA ASP A 384 -2.18 16.25 20.60
C ASP A 384 -3.69 16.29 20.45
N VAL A 385 -4.19 15.74 19.34
CA VAL A 385 -5.62 15.51 19.11
C VAL A 385 -5.86 14.03 18.95
N ILE A 386 -6.58 13.44 19.90
CA ILE A 386 -6.83 12.01 19.97
C ILE A 386 -8.31 11.71 19.75
N VAL A 387 -8.61 10.83 18.82
CA VAL A 387 -9.96 10.42 18.41
C VAL A 387 -10.03 8.89 18.35
N GLY A 388 -10.84 8.25 19.18
CA GLY A 388 -11.02 6.78 19.13
C GLY A 388 -11.97 6.36 18.03
N ASN A 389 -13.12 6.97 17.95
CA ASN A 389 -14.32 6.61 17.20
C ASN A 389 -15.00 5.36 17.78
N ALA A 390 -15.10 4.24 17.04
CA ALA A 390 -15.94 3.11 17.41
C ALA A 390 -15.14 2.03 18.15
N GLY A 391 -15.50 1.79 19.38
CA GLY A 391 -14.85 0.78 20.23
C GLY A 391 -14.66 1.29 21.66
N ASN A 392 -13.96 0.50 22.48
CA ASN A 392 -13.60 0.93 23.83
C ASN A 392 -12.12 1.24 23.84
N ASP A 393 -11.77 2.51 23.67
CA ASP A 393 -10.43 2.95 23.41
C ASP A 393 -9.70 3.37 24.70
N VAL A 394 -8.37 3.35 24.64
CA VAL A 394 -7.51 3.83 25.71
C VAL A 394 -6.67 5.00 25.19
N PHE A 395 -6.92 6.19 25.77
CA PHE A 395 -6.19 7.41 25.44
C PHE A 395 -5.17 7.76 26.51
N ILE A 396 -4.01 8.15 26.05
CA ILE A 396 -2.91 8.72 26.83
C ILE A 396 -2.48 9.98 26.10
N GLY A 397 -2.75 11.17 26.68
CA GLY A 397 -2.32 12.45 26.11
C GLY A 397 -0.82 12.60 26.18
N GLY A 398 -0.27 12.52 27.38
CA GLY A 398 1.16 12.66 27.62
C GLY A 398 1.53 14.03 28.16
N ILE A 399 2.54 14.67 27.57
CA ILE A 399 3.03 16.00 27.99
C ILE A 399 2.49 17.04 27.01
N GLY A 400 1.66 17.96 27.48
CA GLY A 400 1.15 19.05 26.66
C GLY A 400 -0.30 19.38 26.95
N ALA A 401 -0.90 20.19 26.11
CA ALA A 401 -2.32 20.54 26.19
C ALA A 401 -3.11 19.70 25.16
N ASP A 402 -3.60 18.55 25.61
CA ASP A 402 -4.15 17.52 24.73
C ASP A 402 -5.67 17.65 24.56
N ILE A 403 -6.16 17.17 23.45
CA ILE A 403 -7.58 17.18 23.11
C ILE A 403 -8.08 15.76 22.87
N PHE A 404 -8.92 15.27 23.76
CA PHE A 404 -9.65 14.04 23.62
C PHE A 404 -10.99 14.32 22.92
N ALA A 405 -11.11 13.94 21.63
CA ALA A 405 -12.19 14.40 20.77
C ALA A 405 -13.21 13.31 20.44
N TYR A 406 -14.47 13.64 20.61
CA TYR A 406 -15.63 12.80 20.32
C TYR A 406 -16.43 13.41 19.17
N ASN A 407 -16.24 12.86 17.96
CA ASN A 407 -16.93 13.29 16.75
C ASN A 407 -17.14 12.11 15.80
N THR A 408 -18.30 11.50 15.87
CA THR A 408 -18.67 10.40 14.95
C THR A 408 -19.33 10.89 13.66
N GLY A 409 -19.60 12.20 13.56
CA GLY A 409 -20.35 12.79 12.43
C GLY A 409 -21.84 12.49 12.40
N VAL A 410 -22.31 11.64 13.30
CA VAL A 410 -23.72 11.24 13.47
C VAL A 410 -24.17 11.41 14.93
N ALA A 411 -25.48 11.37 15.18
CA ALA A 411 -26.01 11.46 16.55
C ALA A 411 -25.46 10.31 17.41
N PHE A 412 -25.26 10.60 18.70
CA PHE A 412 -24.67 9.69 19.67
C PHE A 412 -25.33 8.30 19.65
N ALA A 413 -24.51 7.29 19.41
CA ALA A 413 -24.84 5.90 19.65
C ALA A 413 -23.66 5.22 20.34
N ARG A 414 -23.92 4.37 21.32
CA ARG A 414 -22.85 3.70 22.07
C ARG A 414 -21.93 2.84 21.21
N ALA A 415 -22.47 2.29 20.13
CA ALA A 415 -21.69 1.49 19.19
C ALA A 415 -20.65 2.32 18.42
N ASP A 416 -20.96 3.61 18.19
CA ASP A 416 -20.14 4.52 17.38
C ASP A 416 -19.15 5.33 18.23
N VAL A 417 -19.38 5.42 19.56
CA VAL A 417 -18.54 6.19 20.49
C VAL A 417 -17.78 5.29 21.45
N GLY A 418 -18.36 4.16 21.84
CA GLY A 418 -17.75 3.24 22.81
C GLY A 418 -17.84 3.70 24.26
N GLN A 419 -16.98 3.10 25.09
CA GLN A 419 -16.73 3.48 26.49
C GLN A 419 -15.23 3.59 26.70
N ASP A 420 -14.70 4.78 26.43
CA ASP A 420 -13.27 4.98 26.39
C ASP A 420 -12.65 5.22 27.76
N THR A 421 -11.35 5.04 27.86
CA THR A 421 -10.57 5.35 29.04
C THR A 421 -9.56 6.43 28.73
N ILE A 422 -9.69 7.60 29.33
CA ILE A 422 -8.67 8.66 29.34
C ILE A 422 -7.80 8.43 30.57
N SER A 423 -6.52 8.11 30.35
CA SER A 423 -5.65 7.58 31.41
C SER A 423 -4.98 8.66 32.25
N ASP A 424 -4.68 9.81 31.66
CA ASP A 424 -3.78 10.81 32.25
C ASP A 424 -4.27 12.27 32.14
N PHE A 425 -5.56 12.49 31.97
CA PHE A 425 -6.12 13.85 31.83
C PHE A 425 -5.56 14.82 32.85
N ASN A 426 -4.94 15.90 32.42
CA ASN A 426 -4.23 16.85 33.25
C ASN A 426 -4.65 18.29 32.95
N ARG A 427 -5.60 18.77 33.70
CA ARG A 427 -6.09 20.16 33.60
C ARG A 427 -4.99 21.24 33.72
N SER A 428 -3.93 20.97 34.49
CA SER A 428 -2.86 21.93 34.65
C SER A 428 -1.95 22.06 33.43
N GLN A 429 -1.94 21.07 32.56
CA GLN A 429 -1.29 21.12 31.24
C GLN A 429 -2.19 21.78 30.18
N GLY A 430 -3.49 21.86 30.43
CA GLY A 430 -4.46 22.48 29.52
C GLY A 430 -5.28 21.46 28.72
N ASP A 431 -5.33 20.22 29.17
CA ASP A 431 -6.10 19.19 28.50
C ASP A 431 -7.60 19.51 28.40
N ASN A 432 -8.21 19.12 27.31
CA ASN A 432 -9.61 19.37 27.03
C ASN A 432 -10.31 18.15 26.44
N ILE A 433 -11.61 18.03 26.73
CA ILE A 433 -12.50 17.07 26.09
C ILE A 433 -13.32 17.83 25.04
N ARG A 434 -13.19 17.45 23.76
CA ARG A 434 -13.91 18.08 22.65
C ARG A 434 -15.15 17.26 22.29
N LEU A 435 -16.31 17.92 22.32
CA LEU A 435 -17.60 17.29 22.01
C LEU A 435 -18.22 17.93 20.77
N SER A 436 -18.45 17.14 19.71
CA SER A 436 -19.14 17.62 18.50
C SER A 436 -20.66 17.69 18.72
N LYS A 437 -21.30 18.76 18.25
CA LYS A 437 -22.75 18.89 18.26
C LYS A 437 -23.45 17.92 17.31
N SER A 438 -22.79 17.45 16.29
CA SER A 438 -23.33 16.39 15.43
C SER A 438 -23.51 15.06 16.19
N THR A 439 -22.62 14.80 17.16
CA THR A 439 -22.70 13.61 18.04
C THR A 439 -23.54 13.89 19.29
N PHE A 440 -23.24 14.96 20.01
CA PHE A 440 -23.95 15.33 21.26
C PHE A 440 -25.06 16.35 20.97
N THR A 441 -26.08 15.94 20.27
CA THR A 441 -27.11 16.79 19.66
C THR A 441 -27.93 17.60 20.67
N ALA A 442 -28.04 17.14 21.91
CA ALA A 442 -28.81 17.82 22.96
C ALA A 442 -28.03 18.94 23.68
N LEU A 443 -26.74 19.16 23.38
CA LEU A 443 -25.95 20.27 23.95
C LEU A 443 -26.57 21.63 23.57
N SER A 444 -26.83 22.49 24.56
CA SER A 444 -27.28 23.86 24.32
C SER A 444 -26.12 24.82 24.05
N SER A 445 -24.91 24.44 24.44
CA SER A 445 -23.68 25.20 24.30
C SER A 445 -23.37 25.55 22.85
N ALA A 446 -22.88 26.77 22.61
CA ALA A 446 -22.50 27.20 21.26
C ALA A 446 -21.13 26.63 20.86
N PRO A 447 -20.91 26.29 19.57
CA PRO A 447 -19.60 25.89 19.07
C PRO A 447 -18.53 26.96 19.32
N GLY A 448 -17.29 26.52 19.57
CA GLY A 448 -16.14 27.39 19.86
C GLY A 448 -16.00 27.77 21.33
N ASN A 449 -16.95 27.41 22.18
CA ASN A 449 -16.92 27.72 23.62
C ASN A 449 -16.84 26.44 24.45
N GLY A 450 -16.57 26.61 25.75
CA GLY A 450 -16.76 25.57 26.75
C GLY A 450 -18.23 25.19 26.93
N LEU A 451 -18.52 24.16 27.71
CA LEU A 451 -19.90 23.82 28.08
C LEU A 451 -20.55 24.97 28.87
N ALA A 452 -21.80 25.26 28.54
CA ALA A 452 -22.64 26.11 29.41
C ALA A 452 -22.78 25.45 30.77
N ALA A 453 -22.89 26.25 31.82
CA ALA A 453 -23.09 25.74 33.20
C ALA A 453 -24.34 24.88 33.31
N SER A 454 -25.36 25.11 32.46
CA SER A 454 -26.60 24.29 32.39
C SER A 454 -26.38 22.92 31.71
N ASP A 455 -25.35 22.76 30.90
CA ASP A 455 -25.05 21.52 30.19
C ASP A 455 -24.13 20.58 30.98
N PHE A 456 -23.51 21.04 32.08
CA PHE A 456 -22.54 20.27 32.86
C PHE A 456 -22.98 20.11 34.33
N ALA A 457 -22.82 18.90 34.89
CA ALA A 457 -23.01 18.65 36.31
C ALA A 457 -22.01 17.62 36.85
N ILE A 458 -21.71 17.73 38.17
CA ILE A 458 -20.86 16.79 38.90
C ILE A 458 -21.74 15.95 39.83
N ALA A 459 -21.67 14.64 39.67
CA ALA A 459 -22.30 13.67 40.54
C ALA A 459 -21.30 13.09 41.54
N THR A 460 -21.75 12.85 42.77
CA THR A 460 -20.96 12.22 43.85
C THR A 460 -21.49 10.82 44.25
N LEU A 461 -22.50 10.32 43.56
CA LEU A 461 -23.15 9.03 43.79
C LEU A 461 -23.05 8.16 42.55
N ASP A 462 -23.11 6.85 42.70
CA ASP A 462 -23.24 5.94 41.59
C ASP A 462 -24.55 6.17 40.84
N VAL A 463 -24.45 6.67 39.61
CA VAL A 463 -25.58 6.99 38.75
C VAL A 463 -26.10 5.80 37.94
N LEU A 464 -25.49 4.63 38.06
CA LEU A 464 -25.95 3.40 37.39
C LEU A 464 -27.28 2.93 37.97
N GLY A 465 -28.35 3.05 37.19
CA GLY A 465 -29.68 2.50 37.48
C GLY A 465 -30.58 3.33 38.42
N THR A 466 -30.14 4.50 38.87
CA THR A 466 -30.98 5.44 39.61
C THR A 466 -31.42 6.61 38.74
N PRO A 467 -32.67 7.10 38.86
CA PRO A 467 -33.05 8.35 38.22
C PRO A 467 -32.15 9.47 38.67
N LEU A 468 -31.57 10.26 37.74
CA LEU A 468 -30.91 11.50 38.08
C LEU A 468 -31.89 12.38 38.85
N THR A 469 -31.56 12.73 40.07
CA THR A 469 -32.42 13.55 40.96
C THR A 469 -31.77 14.90 41.25
N GLY A 470 -32.60 15.93 41.46
CA GLY A 470 -32.12 17.27 41.83
C GLY A 470 -31.51 18.06 40.66
N GLU A 471 -30.39 18.70 40.90
CA GLU A 471 -29.71 19.59 39.98
C GLU A 471 -29.13 18.92 38.71
N PHE A 472 -29.03 17.57 38.69
CA PHE A 472 -28.55 16.81 37.54
C PHE A 472 -29.59 16.67 36.41
N LEU A 473 -30.85 17.01 36.67
CA LEU A 473 -31.99 16.77 35.77
C LEU A 473 -31.88 17.46 34.40
N ASN A 474 -31.13 18.53 34.29
CA ASN A 474 -31.00 19.31 33.03
C ASN A 474 -29.66 19.17 32.36
N ALA A 475 -28.61 18.78 33.08
CA ALA A 475 -27.26 18.68 32.53
C ALA A 475 -27.21 17.62 31.43
N LYS A 476 -26.48 17.94 30.36
CA LYS A 476 -26.28 17.06 29.21
C LYS A 476 -25.02 16.20 29.34
N ILE A 477 -24.00 16.71 30.05
CA ILE A 477 -22.81 15.97 30.42
C ILE A 477 -22.76 15.86 31.93
N VAL A 478 -22.67 14.64 32.44
CA VAL A 478 -22.60 14.36 33.87
C VAL A 478 -21.29 13.65 34.19
N TYR A 479 -20.48 14.25 35.05
CA TYR A 479 -19.23 13.69 35.53
C TYR A 479 -19.41 13.10 36.93
N ASN A 480 -19.07 11.82 37.12
CA ASN A 480 -19.03 11.19 38.44
C ASN A 480 -17.62 11.36 39.05
N SER A 481 -17.51 12.24 40.04
CA SER A 481 -16.24 12.56 40.69
C SER A 481 -15.69 11.46 41.63
N ARG A 482 -16.37 10.34 41.79
CA ARG A 482 -15.88 9.20 42.56
C ARG A 482 -15.12 8.17 41.73
N ASN A 483 -15.55 7.99 40.50
CA ASN A 483 -15.00 6.94 39.63
C ASN A 483 -14.53 7.45 38.26
N GLY A 484 -14.61 8.76 38.01
CA GLY A 484 -14.16 9.38 36.77
C GLY A 484 -15.08 9.22 35.57
N SER A 485 -16.25 8.63 35.72
CA SER A 485 -17.16 8.33 34.60
C SER A 485 -17.84 9.58 34.05
N LEU A 486 -17.88 9.69 32.71
CA LEU A 486 -18.59 10.73 31.95
C LEU A 486 -19.80 10.14 31.23
N TYR A 487 -20.94 10.74 31.44
CA TYR A 487 -22.22 10.32 30.86
C TYR A 487 -22.78 11.42 29.96
N TYR A 488 -23.35 11.02 28.82
CA TYR A 488 -24.23 11.86 28.03
C TYR A 488 -25.68 11.62 28.40
N ASN A 489 -26.37 12.67 28.78
CA ASN A 489 -27.79 12.66 29.16
C ASN A 489 -28.61 13.38 28.09
N GLU A 490 -29.00 12.68 27.05
CA GLU A 490 -29.74 13.26 25.93
C GLU A 490 -31.13 13.78 26.35
N ASN A 491 -31.88 13.01 27.14
CA ASN A 491 -33.27 13.29 27.48
C ASN A 491 -33.47 14.23 28.68
N GLY A 492 -32.39 14.71 29.31
CA GLY A 492 -32.47 15.67 30.41
C GLY A 492 -33.29 15.15 31.59
N ARG A 493 -34.44 15.77 31.88
CA ARG A 493 -35.29 15.44 33.04
C ARG A 493 -36.03 14.11 32.97
N ALA A 494 -36.09 13.46 31.81
CA ALA A 494 -36.71 12.17 31.69
C ALA A 494 -35.88 11.06 32.37
N LEU A 495 -36.52 9.96 32.77
CA LEU A 495 -35.83 8.83 33.38
C LEU A 495 -34.81 8.21 32.39
N GLY A 496 -33.64 7.87 32.90
CA GLY A 496 -32.55 7.31 32.13
C GLY A 496 -31.79 8.35 31.28
N PHE A 497 -30.97 7.90 30.36
CA PHE A 497 -30.10 8.76 29.54
C PHE A 497 -30.59 8.98 28.09
N GLY A 498 -31.75 8.42 27.74
CA GLY A 498 -32.20 8.40 26.34
C GLY A 498 -31.34 7.47 25.48
N SER A 499 -30.92 7.93 24.32
CA SER A 499 -29.88 7.24 23.50
C SER A 499 -28.50 7.40 24.09
N GLY A 500 -28.29 8.31 25.05
CA GLY A 500 -27.03 8.58 25.74
C GLY A 500 -26.55 7.46 26.67
N GLY A 501 -25.60 7.76 27.53
CA GLY A 501 -25.02 6.85 28.53
C GLY A 501 -23.57 7.14 28.84
N LEU A 502 -22.90 6.18 29.47
CA LEU A 502 -21.46 6.22 29.70
C LEU A 502 -20.71 6.22 28.35
N PHE A 503 -19.80 7.19 28.15
CA PHE A 503 -18.98 7.28 26.94
C PHE A 503 -17.48 7.39 27.23
N ALA A 504 -17.11 7.86 28.46
CA ALA A 504 -15.71 7.91 28.84
C ALA A 504 -15.53 7.70 30.35
N THR A 505 -14.33 7.28 30.74
CA THR A 505 -13.87 7.22 32.12
C THR A 505 -12.47 7.85 32.22
N LEU A 506 -12.32 8.84 33.06
CA LEU A 506 -11.02 9.44 33.40
C LEU A 506 -10.44 8.64 34.58
N SER A 507 -9.46 7.78 34.31
CA SER A 507 -8.96 6.81 35.31
C SER A 507 -8.23 7.45 36.48
N ASN A 508 -7.67 8.64 36.29
CA ASN A 508 -7.02 9.42 37.34
C ASN A 508 -7.99 10.30 38.17
N VAL A 509 -9.29 10.24 37.87
CA VAL A 509 -10.37 10.93 38.57
C VAL A 509 -10.08 12.42 38.85
N PRO A 510 -9.79 13.24 37.84
CA PRO A 510 -9.44 14.63 38.01
C PRO A 510 -10.64 15.48 38.47
N THR A 511 -10.40 16.65 39.03
CA THR A 511 -11.46 17.64 39.22
C THR A 511 -11.79 18.29 37.88
N LEU A 512 -13.02 18.15 37.39
CA LEU A 512 -13.49 18.74 36.14
C LEU A 512 -14.37 19.99 36.37
N ALA A 513 -14.36 20.88 35.38
CA ALA A 513 -15.27 22.00 35.24
C ALA A 513 -15.82 22.10 33.83
N ALA A 514 -16.89 22.83 33.60
CA ALA A 514 -17.46 23.04 32.27
C ALA A 514 -16.44 23.69 31.26
N SER A 515 -15.45 24.42 31.77
CA SER A 515 -14.37 25.02 30.96
C SER A 515 -13.34 24.00 30.42
N ASP A 516 -13.33 22.78 30.93
CA ASP A 516 -12.43 21.71 30.47
C ASP A 516 -12.98 20.98 29.22
N PHE A 517 -14.13 21.45 28.77
CA PHE A 517 -14.76 20.96 27.54
C PHE A 517 -14.74 22.02 26.44
N ILE A 518 -14.63 21.59 25.20
CA ILE A 518 -14.77 22.41 23.99
C ILE A 518 -15.92 21.87 23.16
N VAL A 519 -16.88 22.74 22.80
CA VAL A 519 -17.96 22.34 21.90
C VAL A 519 -17.58 22.66 20.47
N GLN A 520 -17.65 21.64 19.60
CA GLN A 520 -17.38 21.76 18.16
C GLN A 520 -18.69 21.74 17.37
N ALA A 521 -18.72 22.42 16.20
CA ALA A 521 -19.85 22.42 15.29
C ALA A 521 -20.17 21.03 14.73
#